data_5b8d99a3230710138ead1fe9771e226f
#
_entry.id   5b8d99a3230710138ead1fe9771e226f
#
_cell.length_a   1.000
_cell.length_b   1.000
_cell.length_c   1.000
_cell.angle_alpha   90.00
_cell.angle_beta   90.00
_cell.angle_gamma   90.00
#
_symmetry.space_group_name_H-M   'P 1'
#
loop_
_entity.id
_entity.type
_entity.pdbx_description
1 polymer ?
#
loop_
_entity_poly.entity_id
_entity_poly.type
_entity_poly.pdbx_seq_one_letter_code
_entity_poly.pdbx_strand_id
1 'polypeptide(L)'
;MIQWLIGGTLRALGLHHPGRNLDVWPDDVFILSYPKSGNARTRFLIANLVYPETPADFSNINRLTPDPEALSKRALARMPRPRIIKSHQYFDPRYKRVIYVVRDPRDVPLSQYHFQRKRRLFDAQYPVEKFVTRLQKRLVKNGGRVVKHARYSWRLLAERHPNRRRSRAMLGRIALLPIPTG
;
A
#
# COMPACT_ATOMS: atom_id res chain seq x y z
N MET A 1 16.37 -14.79 -7.87
CA MET A 1 15.23 -15.62 -8.30
C MET A 1 14.70 -16.51 -7.18
N ILE A 2 15.53 -17.23 -6.43
CA ILE A 2 15.14 -18.14 -5.32
C ILE A 2 14.40 -17.45 -4.18
N GLN A 3 14.80 -16.25 -3.76
CA GLN A 3 14.14 -15.51 -2.66
C GLN A 3 12.68 -15.12 -2.99
N TRP A 4 12.36 -14.92 -4.27
CA TRP A 4 10.99 -14.58 -4.69
C TRP A 4 10.06 -15.80 -4.62
N LEU A 5 10.58 -16.99 -4.94
CA LEU A 5 9.86 -18.27 -4.84
C LEU A 5 9.59 -18.64 -3.38
N ILE A 6 10.59 -18.53 -2.51
CA ILE A 6 10.45 -18.80 -1.06
C ILE A 6 9.45 -17.82 -0.41
N GLY A 7 9.51 -16.54 -0.75
CA GLY A 7 8.54 -15.55 -0.26
C GLY A 7 7.11 -15.82 -0.72
N GLY A 8 6.93 -16.34 -1.95
CA GLY A 8 5.63 -16.75 -2.50
C GLY A 8 5.01 -17.94 -1.75
N THR A 9 5.82 -18.96 -1.48
CA THR A 9 5.38 -20.18 -0.76
C THR A 9 5.04 -19.89 0.70
N LEU A 10 5.87 -19.11 1.39
CA LEU A 10 5.60 -18.71 2.78
C LEU A 10 4.37 -17.82 2.91
N ARG A 11 4.07 -16.98 1.90
CA ARG A 11 2.82 -16.20 1.81
C ARG A 11 1.60 -17.10 1.62
N ALA A 12 1.72 -18.14 0.79
CA ALA A 12 0.64 -19.11 0.55
C ALA A 12 0.31 -19.90 1.81
N LEU A 13 1.32 -20.20 2.62
CA LEU A 13 1.19 -20.91 3.90
C LEU A 13 0.79 -20.00 5.07
N GLY A 14 0.60 -18.69 4.85
CA GLY A 14 0.27 -17.74 5.91
C GLY A 14 1.42 -17.43 6.89
N LEU A 15 2.60 -17.99 6.65
CA LEU A 15 3.78 -17.88 7.52
C LEU A 15 4.61 -16.62 7.27
N HIS A 16 4.39 -15.94 6.14
CA HIS A 16 5.12 -14.73 5.76
C HIS A 16 4.16 -13.57 5.56
N HIS A 17 4.22 -12.61 6.48
CA HIS A 17 3.56 -11.32 6.34
C HIS A 17 4.64 -10.27 6.01
N PRO A 18 4.80 -9.85 4.73
CA PRO A 18 5.73 -8.80 4.38
C PRO A 18 5.48 -7.55 5.25
N GLY A 19 6.53 -7.01 5.84
CA GLY A 19 6.46 -5.84 6.71
C GLY A 19 6.23 -6.09 8.19
N ARG A 20 5.70 -7.25 8.62
CA ARG A 20 5.53 -7.53 10.07
C ARG A 20 6.83 -7.84 10.80
N ASN A 21 7.85 -8.33 10.10
CA ASN A 21 9.18 -8.61 10.66
C ASN A 21 10.15 -7.43 10.53
N LEU A 22 9.65 -6.23 10.22
CA LEU A 22 10.45 -5.02 10.18
C LEU A 22 10.72 -4.52 11.60
N ASP A 23 11.97 -4.21 11.90
CA ASP A 23 12.31 -3.45 13.09
C ASP A 23 11.87 -2.00 12.87
N VAL A 24 10.93 -1.55 13.68
CA VAL A 24 10.32 -0.22 13.60
C VAL A 24 10.87 0.65 14.70
N TRP A 25 11.41 1.80 14.31
CA TRP A 25 11.95 2.79 15.22
C TRP A 25 10.96 3.95 15.45
N PRO A 26 11.01 4.64 16.58
CA PRO A 26 10.07 5.73 16.89
C PRO A 26 10.14 6.91 15.92
N ASP A 27 11.27 7.12 15.25
CA ASP A 27 11.51 8.18 14.28
C ASP A 27 11.24 7.78 12.82
N ASP A 28 10.92 6.51 12.55
CA ASP A 28 10.53 6.07 11.22
C ASP A 28 9.24 6.76 10.74
N VAL A 29 9.21 7.13 9.47
CA VAL A 29 8.05 7.65 8.77
C VAL A 29 7.58 6.63 7.74
N PHE A 30 6.31 6.28 7.76
CA PHE A 30 5.75 5.29 6.83
C PHE A 30 4.90 5.96 5.75
N ILE A 31 5.23 5.72 4.47
CA ILE A 31 4.36 6.05 3.35
C ILE A 31 3.41 4.87 3.16
N LEU A 32 2.21 5.02 3.68
CA LEU A 32 1.21 3.97 3.73
C LEU A 32 0.15 4.18 2.64
N SER A 33 -0.18 3.14 1.92
CA SER A 33 -1.26 3.17 0.94
C SER A 33 -1.83 1.79 0.67
N TYR A 34 -3.06 1.74 0.18
CA TYR A 34 -3.52 0.57 -0.55
C TYR A 34 -2.72 0.40 -1.86
N PRO A 35 -2.41 -0.83 -2.30
CA PRO A 35 -1.72 -1.04 -3.57
C PRO A 35 -2.41 -0.30 -4.72
N LYS A 36 -1.61 0.31 -5.63
CA LYS A 36 -2.08 1.11 -6.77
C LYS A 36 -2.72 2.47 -6.43
N SER A 37 -2.57 2.94 -5.19
CA SER A 37 -3.06 4.27 -4.78
C SER A 37 -2.05 5.42 -5.00
N GLY A 38 -0.91 5.17 -5.64
CA GLY A 38 0.07 6.21 -5.95
C GLY A 38 1.30 6.22 -5.03
N ASN A 39 1.51 5.19 -4.22
CA ASN A 39 2.65 5.09 -3.30
C ASN A 39 4.00 5.35 -3.98
N ALA A 40 4.27 4.76 -5.14
CA ALA A 40 5.51 4.97 -5.87
C ALA A 40 5.73 6.45 -6.21
N ARG A 41 4.71 7.13 -6.78
CA ARG A 41 4.79 8.57 -7.09
C ARG A 41 5.11 9.39 -5.84
N THR A 42 4.41 9.10 -4.73
CA THR A 42 4.62 9.79 -3.45
C THR A 42 6.04 9.58 -2.93
N ARG A 43 6.60 8.37 -3.06
CA ARG A 43 7.99 8.08 -2.69
C ARG A 43 8.98 8.97 -3.46
N PHE A 44 8.82 9.09 -4.78
CA PHE A 44 9.69 9.95 -5.60
C PHE A 44 9.56 11.42 -5.21
N LEU A 45 8.33 11.91 -4.99
CA LEU A 45 8.10 13.29 -4.55
C LEU A 45 8.77 13.58 -3.21
N ILE A 46 8.57 12.70 -2.24
CA ILE A 46 9.16 12.86 -0.90
C ILE A 46 10.69 12.72 -0.95
N ALA A 47 11.22 11.78 -1.72
CA ALA A 47 12.65 11.60 -1.86
C ALA A 47 13.32 12.86 -2.43
N ASN A 48 12.76 13.44 -3.49
CA ASN A 48 13.29 14.68 -4.07
C ASN A 48 13.13 15.90 -3.15
N LEU A 49 12.09 15.91 -2.31
CA LEU A 49 11.89 16.99 -1.33
C LEU A 49 12.88 16.90 -0.16
N VAL A 50 13.16 15.69 0.32
CA VAL A 50 14.00 15.46 1.51
C VAL A 50 15.47 15.36 1.16
N TYR A 51 15.79 14.91 -0.06
CA TYR A 51 17.16 14.74 -0.55
C TYR A 51 17.37 15.50 -1.86
N PRO A 52 17.29 16.84 -1.88
CA PRO A 52 17.34 17.64 -3.09
C PRO A 52 18.67 17.48 -3.86
N GLU A 53 19.76 17.23 -3.14
CA GLU A 53 21.10 17.01 -3.72
C GLU A 53 21.26 15.64 -4.39
N THR A 54 20.29 14.74 -4.21
CA THR A 54 20.33 13.39 -4.78
C THR A 54 19.01 13.11 -5.49
N PRO A 55 18.84 13.52 -6.74
CA PRO A 55 17.61 13.29 -7.50
C PRO A 55 17.22 11.82 -7.49
N ALA A 56 15.96 11.56 -7.14
CA ALA A 56 15.45 10.21 -7.02
C ALA A 56 15.13 9.60 -8.38
N ASP A 57 15.67 8.42 -8.65
CA ASP A 57 15.38 7.59 -9.81
C ASP A 57 15.09 6.14 -9.41
N PHE A 58 14.81 5.26 -10.39
CA PHE A 58 14.50 3.86 -10.13
C PHE A 58 15.68 3.04 -9.59
N SER A 59 16.92 3.51 -9.76
CA SER A 59 18.12 2.83 -9.25
C SER A 59 18.36 3.12 -7.77
N ASN A 60 18.04 4.34 -7.31
CA ASN A 60 18.36 4.80 -5.97
C ASN A 60 17.16 4.94 -5.03
N ILE A 61 15.91 4.89 -5.53
CA ILE A 61 14.70 5.10 -4.71
C ILE A 61 14.62 4.18 -3.50
N ASN A 62 15.10 2.95 -3.58
CA ASN A 62 15.11 2.03 -2.44
C ASN A 62 16.17 2.36 -1.39
N ARG A 63 17.17 3.17 -1.73
CA ARG A 63 18.12 3.74 -0.77
C ARG A 63 17.55 4.98 -0.07
N LEU A 64 16.79 5.81 -0.78
CA LEU A 64 16.21 7.05 -0.25
C LEU A 64 14.93 6.81 0.55
N THR A 65 14.01 6.02 -0.02
CA THR A 65 12.73 5.64 0.60
C THR A 65 12.50 4.13 0.43
N PRO A 66 13.03 3.31 1.35
CA PRO A 66 13.10 1.87 1.20
C PRO A 66 11.74 1.18 1.07
N ASP A 67 11.75 0.11 0.26
CA ASP A 67 10.65 -0.84 0.15
C ASP A 67 11.03 -2.14 0.90
N PRO A 68 10.38 -2.47 2.03
CA PRO A 68 10.66 -3.70 2.78
C PRO A 68 10.39 -4.98 2.00
N GLU A 69 9.62 -4.91 0.91
CA GLU A 69 9.41 -6.06 0.01
C GLU A 69 10.59 -6.28 -0.94
N ALA A 70 11.40 -5.25 -1.18
CA ALA A 70 12.55 -5.29 -2.09
C ALA A 70 13.89 -5.43 -1.37
N LEU A 71 13.96 -5.12 -0.08
CA LEU A 71 15.19 -5.11 0.70
C LEU A 71 15.18 -6.17 1.80
N SER A 72 16.37 -6.66 2.16
CA SER A 72 16.53 -7.56 3.32
C SER A 72 16.38 -6.79 4.64
N LYS A 73 15.94 -7.50 5.70
CA LYS A 73 15.86 -6.93 7.04
C LYS A 73 17.20 -6.31 7.50
N ARG A 74 18.33 -6.98 7.19
CA ARG A 74 19.68 -6.50 7.52
C ARG A 74 20.04 -5.20 6.78
N ALA A 75 19.65 -5.08 5.49
CA ALA A 75 19.86 -3.87 4.73
C ALA A 75 19.06 -2.69 5.31
N LEU A 76 17.78 -2.93 5.64
CA LEU A 76 16.92 -1.93 6.27
C LEU A 76 17.45 -1.47 7.63
N ALA A 77 17.95 -2.38 8.46
CA ALA A 77 18.50 -2.05 9.79
C ALA A 77 19.75 -1.16 9.73
N ARG A 78 20.51 -1.23 8.62
CA ARG A 78 21.74 -0.43 8.42
C ARG A 78 21.50 0.94 7.80
N MET A 79 20.26 1.25 7.44
CA MET A 79 19.95 2.52 6.80
C MET A 79 20.03 3.69 7.79
N PRO A 80 20.50 4.87 7.34
CA PRO A 80 20.52 6.07 8.15
C PRO A 80 19.10 6.43 8.61
N ARG A 81 19.00 7.05 9.78
CA ARG A 81 17.76 7.44 10.43
C ARG A 81 17.60 8.97 10.40
N PRO A 82 16.35 9.49 10.35
CA PRO A 82 15.07 8.76 10.27
C PRO A 82 14.86 8.13 8.89
N ARG A 83 14.25 6.92 8.85
CA ARG A 83 13.91 6.25 7.59
C ARG A 83 12.51 6.64 7.12
N ILE A 84 12.33 6.80 5.80
CA ILE A 84 11.03 7.01 5.17
C ILE A 84 10.67 5.74 4.41
N ILE A 85 9.81 4.92 4.97
CA ILE A 85 9.61 3.52 4.57
C ILE A 85 8.28 3.34 3.84
N LYS A 86 8.28 2.69 2.68
CA LYS A 86 7.06 2.26 2.00
C LYS A 86 6.34 1.17 2.80
N SER A 87 5.00 1.26 2.87
CA SER A 87 4.19 0.16 3.39
C SER A 87 2.86 0.04 2.67
N HIS A 88 2.40 -1.22 2.51
CA HIS A 88 1.05 -1.57 2.08
C HIS A 88 0.26 -2.28 3.19
N GLN A 89 0.78 -2.29 4.40
CA GLN A 89 0.06 -2.81 5.56
C GLN A 89 -1.06 -1.85 5.94
N TYR A 90 -2.25 -2.39 6.23
CA TYR A 90 -3.39 -1.54 6.56
C TYR A 90 -3.29 -0.92 7.95
N PHE A 91 -2.62 -1.57 8.88
CA PHE A 91 -2.40 -1.11 10.25
C PHE A 91 -1.25 -1.82 10.93
N ASP A 92 -0.40 -1.03 11.57
CA ASP A 92 0.59 -1.50 12.54
C ASP A 92 0.70 -0.45 13.65
N PRO A 93 0.40 -0.79 14.91
CA PRO A 93 0.44 0.18 16.03
C PRO A 93 1.82 0.75 16.29
N ARG A 94 2.87 0.11 15.77
CA ARG A 94 4.25 0.58 15.88
C ARG A 94 4.53 1.80 15.00
N TYR A 95 3.71 2.04 13.95
CA TYR A 95 3.90 3.16 13.04
C TYR A 95 3.45 4.47 13.69
N LYS A 96 4.40 5.20 14.28
CA LYS A 96 4.14 6.46 14.98
C LYS A 96 3.92 7.64 14.04
N ARG A 97 4.58 7.63 12.88
CA ARG A 97 4.48 8.70 11.87
C ARG A 97 4.07 8.09 10.54
N VAL A 98 2.96 8.53 9.99
CA VAL A 98 2.38 7.97 8.76
C VAL A 98 1.98 9.08 7.80
N ILE A 99 2.45 8.96 6.56
CA ILE A 99 1.94 9.68 5.40
C ILE A 99 1.00 8.72 4.68
N TYR A 100 -0.30 8.99 4.77
CA TYR A 100 -1.28 8.10 4.20
C TYR A 100 -1.74 8.58 2.82
N VAL A 101 -1.51 7.74 1.79
CA VAL A 101 -1.87 8.03 0.39
C VAL A 101 -3.20 7.36 0.06
N VAL A 102 -4.20 8.17 -0.24
CA VAL A 102 -5.56 7.75 -0.60
C VAL A 102 -5.80 7.98 -2.09
N ARG A 103 -6.49 7.05 -2.72
CA ARG A 103 -6.98 7.15 -4.10
C ARG A 103 -8.46 6.78 -4.15
N ASP A 104 -9.19 7.33 -5.14
CA ASP A 104 -10.55 6.91 -5.41
C ASP A 104 -10.60 5.38 -5.62
N PRO A 105 -11.43 4.65 -4.86
CA PRO A 105 -11.49 3.20 -4.94
C PRO A 105 -11.96 2.69 -6.31
N ARG A 106 -12.63 3.51 -7.11
CA ARG A 106 -13.02 3.17 -8.49
C ARG A 106 -11.84 3.13 -9.44
N ASP A 107 -10.82 3.97 -9.20
CA ASP A 107 -9.60 4.03 -10.02
C ASP A 107 -8.61 2.90 -9.74
N VAL A 108 -8.66 2.33 -8.53
CA VAL A 108 -7.71 1.30 -8.11
C VAL A 108 -7.80 0.04 -8.97
N PRO A 109 -9.00 -0.52 -9.27
CA PRO A 109 -9.14 -1.68 -10.16
C PRO A 109 -8.59 -1.42 -11.56
N LEU A 110 -8.88 -0.25 -12.14
CA LEU A 110 -8.35 0.13 -13.45
C LEU A 110 -6.82 0.21 -13.45
N SER A 111 -6.26 0.86 -12.44
CA SER A 111 -4.80 0.92 -12.28
C SER A 111 -4.16 -0.46 -12.09
N GLN A 112 -4.85 -1.36 -11.39
CA GLN A 112 -4.41 -2.74 -11.19
C GLN A 112 -4.49 -3.56 -12.50
N TYR A 113 -5.56 -3.37 -13.29
CA TYR A 113 -5.72 -3.99 -14.59
C TYR A 113 -4.55 -3.63 -15.52
N HIS A 114 -4.31 -2.32 -15.73
CA HIS A 114 -3.22 -1.87 -16.60
C HIS A 114 -1.84 -2.32 -16.12
N PHE A 115 -1.61 -2.35 -14.81
CA PHE A 115 -0.37 -2.83 -14.23
C PHE A 115 -0.14 -4.32 -14.50
N GLN A 116 -1.17 -5.16 -14.34
CA GLN A 116 -1.06 -6.60 -14.59
C GLN A 116 -0.95 -6.90 -16.07
N ARG A 117 -1.68 -6.18 -16.93
CA ARG A 117 -1.57 -6.27 -18.39
C ARG A 117 -0.15 -5.93 -18.87
N LYS A 118 0.44 -4.83 -18.38
CA LYS A 118 1.84 -4.47 -18.68
C LYS A 118 2.83 -5.56 -18.29
N ARG A 119 2.52 -6.32 -17.24
CA ARG A 119 3.32 -7.47 -16.78
C ARG A 119 2.98 -8.79 -17.50
N ARG A 120 2.09 -8.76 -18.47
CA ARG A 120 1.65 -9.96 -19.23
C ARG A 120 1.12 -11.08 -18.32
N LEU A 121 0.43 -10.73 -17.21
CA LEU A 121 -0.15 -11.70 -16.28
C LEU A 121 -1.49 -12.27 -16.76
N PHE A 122 -2.03 -11.76 -17.86
CA PHE A 122 -3.17 -12.25 -18.62
C PHE A 122 -3.09 -11.74 -20.05
N ASP A 123 -3.94 -12.29 -20.91
CA ASP A 123 -4.01 -11.92 -22.33
C ASP A 123 -4.26 -10.41 -22.51
N ALA A 124 -3.63 -9.84 -23.56
CA ALA A 124 -3.77 -8.41 -23.86
C ALA A 124 -5.22 -8.01 -24.18
N GLN A 125 -6.05 -8.96 -24.64
CA GLN A 125 -7.45 -8.76 -24.97
C GLN A 125 -8.40 -9.09 -23.81
N TYR A 126 -7.87 -9.46 -22.63
CA TYR A 126 -8.70 -9.79 -21.47
C TYR A 126 -9.57 -8.59 -21.06
N PRO A 127 -10.92 -8.72 -21.06
CA PRO A 127 -11.83 -7.60 -20.83
C PRO A 127 -11.68 -7.00 -19.44
N VAL A 128 -11.67 -5.67 -19.36
CA VAL A 128 -11.53 -4.94 -18.09
C VAL A 128 -12.71 -5.24 -17.14
N GLU A 129 -13.92 -5.41 -17.67
CA GLU A 129 -15.13 -5.72 -16.90
C GLU A 129 -15.00 -7.07 -16.18
N LYS A 130 -14.50 -8.09 -16.88
CA LYS A 130 -14.21 -9.41 -16.30
C LYS A 130 -13.15 -9.31 -15.21
N PHE A 131 -12.13 -8.48 -15.43
CA PHE A 131 -11.08 -8.24 -14.44
C PHE A 131 -11.64 -7.58 -13.17
N VAL A 132 -12.43 -6.53 -13.32
CA VAL A 132 -13.04 -5.80 -12.20
C VAL A 132 -13.96 -6.72 -11.40
N THR A 133 -14.84 -7.47 -12.05
CA THR A 133 -15.72 -8.45 -11.40
C THR A 133 -14.94 -9.51 -10.63
N ARG A 134 -13.89 -10.08 -11.24
CA ARG A 134 -13.01 -11.04 -10.58
C ARG A 134 -12.30 -10.45 -9.37
N LEU A 135 -11.82 -9.21 -9.49
CA LEU A 135 -11.17 -8.51 -8.40
C LEU A 135 -12.14 -8.25 -7.25
N GLN A 136 -13.37 -7.81 -7.52
CA GLN A 136 -14.42 -7.60 -6.52
C GLN A 136 -14.73 -8.89 -5.75
N LYS A 137 -14.98 -10.00 -6.46
CA LYS A 137 -15.21 -11.32 -5.84
C LYS A 137 -14.05 -11.73 -4.93
N ARG A 138 -12.82 -11.51 -5.35
CA ARG A 138 -11.61 -11.80 -4.57
C ARG A 138 -11.49 -10.92 -3.32
N LEU A 139 -11.85 -9.64 -3.44
CA LEU A 139 -11.81 -8.68 -2.32
C LEU A 139 -12.85 -9.04 -1.26
N VAL A 140 -14.05 -9.45 -1.67
CA VAL A 140 -15.11 -9.94 -0.76
C VAL A 140 -14.67 -11.22 -0.05
N LYS A 141 -14.18 -12.22 -0.80
CA LYS A 141 -13.71 -13.51 -0.25
C LYS A 141 -12.56 -13.35 0.75
N ASN A 142 -11.68 -12.38 0.55
CA ASN A 142 -10.55 -12.11 1.45
C ASN A 142 -10.92 -11.24 2.68
N GLY A 143 -12.18 -11.23 3.08
CA GLY A 143 -12.66 -10.55 4.29
C GLY A 143 -12.55 -9.03 4.23
N GLY A 144 -12.70 -8.46 3.03
CA GLY A 144 -12.79 -7.00 2.87
C GLY A 144 -11.53 -6.24 3.27
N ARG A 145 -10.32 -6.78 3.06
CA ARG A 145 -9.06 -6.08 3.40
C ARG A 145 -8.98 -4.67 2.84
N VAL A 146 -9.58 -4.42 1.68
CA VAL A 146 -9.68 -3.07 1.08
C VAL A 146 -10.54 -2.17 1.97
N VAL A 147 -11.70 -2.69 2.40
CA VAL A 147 -12.63 -1.96 3.27
C VAL A 147 -12.00 -1.75 4.65
N LYS A 148 -11.30 -2.74 5.19
CA LYS A 148 -10.55 -2.62 6.44
C LYS A 148 -9.43 -1.58 6.33
N HIS A 149 -8.68 -1.59 5.22
CA HIS A 149 -7.65 -0.61 4.94
C HIS A 149 -8.24 0.80 4.84
N ALA A 150 -9.32 0.97 4.10
CA ALA A 150 -10.03 2.25 3.98
C ALA A 150 -10.62 2.71 5.32
N ARG A 151 -11.42 1.87 5.98
CA ARG A 151 -12.04 2.20 7.29
C ARG A 151 -11.01 2.60 8.34
N TYR A 152 -9.92 1.84 8.43
CA TYR A 152 -8.88 2.13 9.41
C TYR A 152 -8.21 3.48 9.16
N SER A 153 -7.89 3.75 7.92
CA SER A 153 -7.23 4.99 7.51
C SER A 153 -8.09 6.22 7.74
N TRP A 154 -9.40 6.10 7.46
CA TRP A 154 -10.36 7.15 7.75
C TRP A 154 -10.54 7.35 9.25
N ARG A 155 -10.51 6.28 10.05
CA ARG A 155 -10.58 6.38 11.51
C ARG A 155 -9.40 7.16 12.06
N LEU A 156 -8.18 6.86 11.64
CA LEU A 156 -6.98 7.61 12.02
C LEU A 156 -7.05 9.09 11.63
N LEU A 157 -7.56 9.38 10.41
CA LEU A 157 -7.74 10.76 9.96
C LEU A 157 -8.80 11.49 10.77
N ALA A 158 -9.90 10.83 11.12
CA ALA A 158 -10.98 11.40 11.91
C ALA A 158 -10.56 11.67 13.37
N GLU A 159 -9.80 10.74 13.97
CA GLU A 159 -9.30 10.87 15.34
C GLU A 159 -8.24 11.97 15.49
N ARG A 160 -7.40 12.17 14.47
CA ARG A 160 -6.35 13.20 14.47
C ARG A 160 -6.81 14.60 14.00
N HIS A 161 -7.95 14.66 13.28
CA HIS A 161 -8.49 15.91 12.73
C HIS A 161 -10.01 16.01 12.94
N PRO A 162 -10.49 16.15 14.20
CA PRO A 162 -11.93 16.13 14.52
C PRO A 162 -12.74 17.23 13.82
N ASN A 163 -12.11 18.32 13.39
CA ASN A 163 -12.78 19.47 12.79
C ASN A 163 -12.98 19.42 11.27
N ARG A 164 -12.53 18.37 10.57
CA ARG A 164 -12.76 18.24 9.13
C ARG A 164 -14.11 17.56 8.83
N ARG A 165 -15.19 18.35 8.71
CA ARG A 165 -16.54 17.91 8.31
C ARG A 165 -16.58 17.04 7.05
N ARG A 166 -15.66 17.22 6.09
CA ARG A 166 -15.55 16.43 4.86
C ARG A 166 -15.15 14.95 5.11
N SER A 167 -14.42 14.65 6.16
CA SER A 167 -14.00 13.27 6.47
C SER A 167 -15.20 12.40 6.89
N ARG A 168 -16.17 12.96 7.64
CA ARG A 168 -17.39 12.25 8.06
C ARG A 168 -18.35 11.93 6.91
N ALA A 169 -18.52 12.85 5.94
CA ALA A 169 -19.39 12.63 4.77
C ALA A 169 -18.88 11.51 3.87
N MET A 170 -17.56 11.33 3.79
CA MET A 170 -16.94 10.25 3.00
C MET A 170 -17.01 8.89 3.69
N LEU A 171 -16.95 8.84 5.03
CA LEU A 171 -17.20 7.63 5.82
C LEU A 171 -18.63 7.10 5.60
N GLY A 172 -19.62 7.98 5.57
CA GLY A 172 -21.01 7.63 5.26
C GLY A 172 -21.17 7.01 3.86
N ARG A 173 -20.46 7.51 2.86
CA ARG A 173 -20.52 6.96 1.48
C ARG A 173 -19.88 5.58 1.33
N ILE A 174 -18.82 5.28 2.10
CA ILE A 174 -18.18 3.95 2.07
C ILE A 174 -18.98 2.92 2.86
N ALA A 175 -19.72 3.36 3.89
CA ALA A 175 -20.58 2.49 4.69
C ALA A 175 -21.89 2.11 3.98
N LEU A 176 -22.30 2.89 2.95
CA LEU A 176 -23.56 2.71 2.21
C LEU A 176 -23.43 1.88 0.94
N LEU A 177 -22.25 1.33 0.63
CA LEU A 177 -22.15 0.36 -0.46
C LEU A 177 -22.76 -0.96 0.03
N PRO A 178 -23.91 -1.40 -0.53
CA PRO A 178 -24.52 -2.66 -0.14
C PRO A 178 -23.53 -3.79 -0.41
N ILE A 179 -23.36 -4.65 0.60
CA ILE A 179 -22.70 -5.93 0.42
C ILE A 179 -23.66 -6.76 -0.43
N PRO A 180 -23.29 -7.22 -1.62
CA PRO A 180 -24.14 -8.12 -2.37
C PRO A 180 -24.38 -9.37 -1.52
N THR A 181 -25.58 -9.53 -1.02
CA THR A 181 -26.07 -10.80 -0.45
C THR A 181 -26.42 -11.69 -1.63
N GLY A 182 -25.57 -12.65 -1.91
CA GLY A 182 -25.75 -13.67 -2.91
C GLY A 182 -24.69 -14.73 -2.75
#